data_b5fc79fc6557cd2b5ac73d42d718226a
#
_entry.id   b5fc79fc6557cd2b5ac73d42d718226a
#
_cell.length_a   1.000
_cell.length_b   1.000
_cell.length_c   1.000
_cell.angle_alpha   90.00
_cell.angle_beta   90.00
_cell.angle_gamma   90.00
#
_symmetry.space_group_name_H-M   'P 1'
#
loop_
_entity.id
_entity.type
_entity.pdbx_description
1 polymer ?
#
loop_
_entity_poly.entity_id
_entity_poly.type
_entity_poly.pdbx_seq_one_letter_code
_entity_poly.pdbx_strand_id
1 'polypeptide(L)'
;MLHVHKKTEKVNYKSKNVCYFAFMKQHQVMVSLGSNQGNRLALIESCIALIHNEVAAVVKVSKIYETPAWGFESDPFYNCVLLLHTSKAPQKLLNQLLKVEKKLGRVRNQVAEYQPRPIDIDILAFDEEIVATETLQIPHSMLQKRKFVLQPLLDLDSNWEHPILKKSVAQLLAETEDDSPIDAVHIIGSPIEKLGIQSFNYIAIEGNIGAGKTTLATKLAEDCNAKLILERFADNPFLPKFYKDQSRYAFPLEMSFLADRYQQLSDDLAQFDLFKDFVVADYHIFKSLIFAKVTLQEDEFRLYKTMFDIIYKEMTKPDLYVYLYQNTARLLQNIKKRGRSYEQEISAEYLEKINQGYLDYIKTQTDLNVLIIDVSELDFIKNQADYVFVLEKIQQATLSD
;
A
#
# COMPACT_ATOMS: atom_id res chain seq x y z
N MET A 1 -0.21 -62.14 -5.38
CA MET A 1 -0.28 -60.91 -6.15
C MET A 1 -1.61 -60.26 -5.91
N LEU A 2 -1.70 -59.32 -5.01
CA LEU A 2 -2.93 -58.58 -4.71
C LEU A 2 -2.61 -57.10 -4.96
N HIS A 3 -3.22 -56.57 -6.03
CA HIS A 3 -3.19 -55.15 -6.37
C HIS A 3 -4.20 -54.42 -5.50
N VAL A 4 -3.71 -53.53 -4.62
CA VAL A 4 -4.55 -52.61 -3.87
C VAL A 4 -4.52 -51.26 -4.60
N HIS A 5 -5.64 -50.98 -5.30
CA HIS A 5 -5.91 -49.63 -5.83
C HIS A 5 -6.29 -48.70 -4.66
N LYS A 6 -5.41 -47.75 -4.32
CA LYS A 6 -5.78 -46.60 -3.50
C LYS A 6 -6.48 -45.56 -4.40
N LYS A 7 -7.78 -45.44 -4.27
CA LYS A 7 -8.54 -44.28 -4.72
C LYS A 7 -8.20 -43.09 -3.80
N THR A 8 -7.52 -42.10 -4.33
CA THR A 8 -7.40 -40.79 -3.71
C THR A 8 -8.69 -40.02 -3.98
N GLU A 9 -9.59 -39.94 -3.01
CA GLU A 9 -10.70 -39.02 -3.02
C GLU A 9 -10.16 -37.58 -2.88
N LYS A 10 -10.29 -36.78 -3.94
CA LYS A 10 -10.10 -35.33 -3.87
C LYS A 10 -11.29 -34.76 -3.11
N VAL A 11 -11.06 -34.41 -1.83
CA VAL A 11 -12.02 -33.64 -1.04
C VAL A 11 -12.05 -32.23 -1.60
N ASN A 12 -13.10 -31.93 -2.34
CA ASN A 12 -13.41 -30.57 -2.83
C ASN A 12 -13.96 -29.75 -1.65
N TYR A 13 -13.09 -29.03 -0.93
CA TYR A 13 -13.52 -27.99 0.00
C TYR A 13 -13.99 -26.75 -0.78
N LYS A 14 -15.26 -26.76 -1.19
CA LYS A 14 -15.97 -25.50 -1.47
C LYS A 14 -16.28 -24.85 -0.13
N SER A 15 -15.38 -24.04 0.41
CA SER A 15 -15.69 -23.15 1.52
C SER A 15 -16.57 -22.01 1.01
N LYS A 16 -17.88 -22.17 1.17
CA LYS A 16 -18.85 -21.07 1.13
C LYS A 16 -18.63 -20.23 2.39
N ASN A 17 -18.31 -18.97 2.21
CA ASN A 17 -18.11 -17.88 3.18
C ASN A 17 -16.66 -17.48 3.49
N VAL A 18 -15.81 -17.38 2.49
CA VAL A 18 -14.70 -16.43 2.56
C VAL A 18 -15.29 -15.08 2.15
N CYS A 19 -15.61 -14.22 3.12
CA CYS A 19 -15.76 -12.81 2.84
C CYS A 19 -14.38 -12.30 2.37
N TYR A 20 -14.11 -12.41 1.08
CA TYR A 20 -13.03 -11.66 0.48
C TYR A 20 -13.31 -10.19 0.81
N PHE A 21 -12.45 -9.59 1.64
CA PHE A 21 -12.33 -8.15 1.62
C PHE A 21 -12.19 -7.77 0.14
N ALA A 22 -13.10 -6.97 -0.35
CA ALA A 22 -12.78 -6.13 -1.49
C ALA A 22 -11.74 -5.13 -0.98
N PHE A 23 -10.48 -5.58 -0.86
CA PHE A 23 -9.35 -4.65 -0.81
C PHE A 23 -9.58 -3.71 -1.97
N MET A 24 -9.57 -2.42 -1.72
CA MET A 24 -9.59 -1.48 -2.83
C MET A 24 -8.33 -1.79 -3.63
N LYS A 25 -8.51 -2.44 -4.79
CA LYS A 25 -7.41 -2.82 -5.66
C LYS A 25 -6.57 -1.58 -5.92
N GLN A 26 -5.32 -1.62 -5.60
CA GLN A 26 -4.36 -0.62 -6.04
C GLN A 26 -4.05 -0.90 -7.51
N HIS A 27 -4.20 0.13 -8.32
CA HIS A 27 -3.85 0.09 -9.74
C HIS A 27 -2.45 0.63 -9.93
N GLN A 28 -1.69 0.02 -10.81
CA GLN A 28 -0.41 0.51 -11.28
C GLN A 28 -0.64 1.37 -12.53
N VAL A 29 -0.18 2.61 -12.49
CA VAL A 29 -0.39 3.55 -13.58
C VAL A 29 0.92 4.19 -14.01
N MET A 30 1.23 4.12 -15.28
CA MET A 30 2.37 4.80 -15.87
C MET A 30 1.93 6.13 -16.44
N VAL A 31 2.65 7.20 -16.05
CA VAL A 31 2.33 8.57 -16.43
C VAL A 31 3.58 9.26 -16.97
N SER A 32 3.49 9.87 -18.14
CA SER A 32 4.56 10.70 -18.71
C SER A 32 4.44 12.14 -18.23
N LEU A 33 5.57 12.75 -17.88
CA LEU A 33 5.69 14.18 -17.63
C LEU A 33 6.59 14.80 -18.70
N GLY A 34 6.19 15.97 -19.22
CA GLY A 34 6.98 16.78 -20.15
C GLY A 34 6.95 18.26 -19.80
N SER A 35 8.09 18.95 -19.87
CA SER A 35 8.22 20.39 -19.60
C SER A 35 9.23 21.05 -20.54
N ASN A 36 8.86 22.17 -21.19
CA ASN A 36 9.79 22.93 -22.03
C ASN A 36 9.72 24.46 -21.84
N GLN A 37 9.09 24.92 -20.75
CA GLN A 37 9.07 26.35 -20.40
C GLN A 37 9.58 26.60 -18.99
N GLY A 38 10.19 27.73 -18.77
CA GLY A 38 10.66 28.17 -17.45
C GLY A 38 11.73 27.28 -16.86
N ASN A 39 11.70 27.07 -15.55
CA ASN A 39 12.60 26.12 -14.87
C ASN A 39 12.02 24.71 -14.98
N ARG A 40 12.35 24.01 -16.08
CA ARG A 40 11.84 22.68 -16.44
C ARG A 40 12.00 21.66 -15.31
N LEU A 41 13.17 21.63 -14.66
CA LEU A 41 13.45 20.68 -13.56
C LEU A 41 12.57 20.96 -12.35
N ALA A 42 12.52 22.21 -11.91
CA ALA A 42 11.68 22.60 -10.76
C ALA A 42 10.18 22.35 -11.01
N LEU A 43 9.71 22.51 -12.26
CA LEU A 43 8.33 22.20 -12.65
C LEU A 43 8.04 20.69 -12.58
N ILE A 44 8.96 19.84 -13.05
CA ILE A 44 8.82 18.37 -12.94
C ILE A 44 8.83 17.95 -11.46
N GLU A 45 9.77 18.44 -10.65
CA GLU A 45 9.83 18.14 -9.21
C GLU A 45 8.56 18.58 -8.48
N SER A 46 8.08 19.79 -8.77
CA SER A 46 6.81 20.30 -8.21
C SER A 46 5.61 19.46 -8.64
N CYS A 47 5.60 19.01 -9.90
CA CYS A 47 4.55 18.13 -10.42
C CYS A 47 4.53 16.78 -9.70
N ILE A 48 5.70 16.15 -9.53
CA ILE A 48 5.86 14.90 -8.80
C ILE A 48 5.37 15.06 -7.35
N ALA A 49 5.76 16.13 -6.67
CA ALA A 49 5.33 16.42 -5.31
C ALA A 49 3.81 16.60 -5.20
N LEU A 50 3.20 17.38 -6.10
CA LEU A 50 1.74 17.57 -6.14
C LEU A 50 0.98 16.27 -6.42
N ILE A 51 1.46 15.47 -7.38
CA ILE A 51 0.85 14.16 -7.67
C ILE A 51 0.93 13.28 -6.44
N HIS A 52 2.10 13.18 -5.79
CA HIS A 52 2.30 12.34 -4.61
C HIS A 52 1.39 12.77 -3.45
N ASN A 53 1.33 14.06 -3.15
CA ASN A 53 0.63 14.57 -1.98
C ASN A 53 -0.90 14.60 -2.16
N GLU A 54 -1.41 14.82 -3.39
CA GLU A 54 -2.84 15.08 -3.57
C GLU A 54 -3.56 14.03 -4.43
N VAL A 55 -2.82 13.28 -5.26
CA VAL A 55 -3.45 12.43 -6.28
C VAL A 55 -3.21 10.96 -6.04
N ALA A 56 -1.95 10.50 -6.04
CA ALA A 56 -1.59 9.08 -6.01
C ALA A 56 -0.15 8.92 -5.48
N ALA A 57 0.17 7.77 -4.88
CA ALA A 57 1.53 7.49 -4.47
C ALA A 57 2.45 7.41 -5.70
N VAL A 58 3.51 8.22 -5.74
CA VAL A 58 4.56 8.13 -6.76
C VAL A 58 5.62 7.18 -6.23
N VAL A 59 5.62 5.94 -6.73
CA VAL A 59 6.49 4.86 -6.22
C VAL A 59 7.82 4.75 -6.95
N LYS A 60 7.86 5.10 -8.24
CA LYS A 60 9.10 5.18 -9.02
C LYS A 60 9.11 6.39 -9.93
N VAL A 61 10.32 6.88 -10.21
CA VAL A 61 10.57 7.96 -11.18
C VAL A 61 11.73 7.50 -12.07
N SER A 62 11.57 7.59 -13.40
CA SER A 62 12.64 7.34 -14.35
C SER A 62 13.73 8.41 -14.27
N LYS A 63 14.84 8.24 -14.97
CA LYS A 63 15.72 9.36 -15.28
C LYS A 63 14.94 10.43 -16.01
N ILE A 64 15.40 11.68 -15.90
CA ILE A 64 14.90 12.81 -16.71
C ILE A 64 15.76 12.91 -17.94
N TYR A 65 15.11 12.95 -19.08
CA TYR A 65 15.76 13.03 -20.39
C TYR A 65 15.50 14.37 -21.06
N GLU A 66 16.53 14.95 -21.69
CA GLU A 66 16.38 16.06 -22.60
C GLU A 66 16.19 15.56 -24.02
N THR A 67 15.18 16.09 -24.70
CA THR A 67 14.84 15.76 -26.10
C THR A 67 14.40 17.00 -26.85
N PRO A 68 14.60 17.08 -28.18
CA PRO A 68 14.00 18.14 -28.98
C PRO A 68 12.48 18.09 -28.92
N ALA A 69 11.82 19.17 -29.25
CA ALA A 69 10.37 19.19 -29.38
C ALA A 69 9.93 18.28 -30.52
N TRP A 70 8.93 17.44 -30.27
CA TRP A 70 8.45 16.45 -31.25
C TRP A 70 7.31 17.03 -32.09
N GLY A 71 7.52 17.16 -33.41
CA GLY A 71 6.50 17.59 -34.36
C GLY A 71 6.29 19.10 -34.48
N PHE A 72 7.09 19.95 -33.81
CA PHE A 72 7.06 21.41 -33.91
C PHE A 72 8.38 22.03 -33.46
N GLU A 73 8.65 23.26 -33.88
CA GLU A 73 9.85 24.00 -33.46
C GLU A 73 9.62 24.64 -32.09
N SER A 74 10.42 24.31 -31.10
CA SER A 74 10.39 24.86 -29.75
C SER A 74 11.66 24.50 -28.99
N ASP A 75 11.82 25.07 -27.77
CA ASP A 75 12.84 24.68 -26.84
C ASP A 75 12.77 23.19 -26.48
N PRO A 76 13.93 22.55 -26.18
CA PRO A 76 13.98 21.14 -25.80
C PRO A 76 13.14 20.85 -24.54
N PHE A 77 12.54 19.67 -24.51
CA PHE A 77 11.77 19.19 -23.37
C PHE A 77 12.63 18.41 -22.38
N TYR A 78 12.28 18.53 -21.10
CA TYR A 78 12.60 17.51 -20.10
C TYR A 78 11.42 16.56 -20.00
N ASN A 79 11.73 15.26 -20.17
CA ASN A 79 10.73 14.19 -20.12
C ASN A 79 11.12 13.14 -19.09
N CYS A 80 10.14 12.62 -18.35
CA CYS A 80 10.29 11.46 -17.50
C CYS A 80 8.98 10.67 -17.42
N VAL A 81 9.05 9.45 -16.91
CA VAL A 81 7.87 8.61 -16.64
C VAL A 81 7.82 8.27 -15.16
N LEU A 82 6.61 8.28 -14.60
CA LEU A 82 6.32 7.93 -13.22
C LEU A 82 5.55 6.62 -13.17
N LEU A 83 5.82 5.80 -12.16
CA LEU A 83 4.93 4.73 -11.72
C LEU A 83 4.14 5.21 -10.52
N LEU A 84 2.82 5.19 -10.65
CA LEU A 84 1.88 5.58 -9.61
C LEU A 84 1.11 4.37 -9.09
N HIS A 85 0.81 4.36 -7.79
CA HIS A 85 -0.19 3.48 -7.20
C HIS A 85 -1.43 4.28 -6.80
N THR A 86 -2.62 3.82 -7.20
CA THR A 86 -3.89 4.51 -6.93
C THR A 86 -5.07 3.54 -6.85
N SER A 87 -6.05 3.88 -6.03
CA SER A 87 -7.36 3.20 -6.01
C SER A 87 -8.43 3.90 -6.87
N LYS A 88 -8.02 4.89 -7.68
CA LYS A 88 -8.95 5.70 -8.49
C LYS A 88 -9.14 5.07 -9.86
N ALA A 89 -10.38 5.11 -10.37
CA ALA A 89 -10.65 4.74 -11.76
C ALA A 89 -9.97 5.71 -12.75
N PRO A 90 -9.67 5.26 -14.00
CA PRO A 90 -8.88 6.02 -14.98
C PRO A 90 -9.38 7.45 -15.23
N GLN A 91 -10.69 7.64 -15.44
CA GLN A 91 -11.27 8.97 -15.70
C GLN A 91 -11.14 9.92 -14.49
N LYS A 92 -11.27 9.39 -13.26
CA LYS A 92 -11.11 10.19 -12.06
C LYS A 92 -9.65 10.61 -11.85
N LEU A 93 -8.72 9.73 -12.16
CA LEU A 93 -7.29 10.02 -12.14
C LEU A 93 -6.95 11.12 -13.14
N LEU A 94 -7.38 10.98 -14.41
CA LEU A 94 -7.19 12.01 -15.45
C LEU A 94 -7.65 13.38 -14.98
N ASN A 95 -8.88 13.47 -14.43
CA ASN A 95 -9.43 14.74 -13.97
C ASN A 95 -8.60 15.39 -12.85
N GLN A 96 -7.91 14.60 -12.02
CA GLN A 96 -7.02 15.12 -10.98
C GLN A 96 -5.66 15.55 -11.54
N LEU A 97 -5.09 14.79 -12.48
CA LEU A 97 -3.86 15.16 -13.17
C LEU A 97 -4.02 16.48 -13.95
N LEU A 98 -5.16 16.68 -14.62
CA LEU A 98 -5.49 17.95 -15.27
C LEU A 98 -5.55 19.14 -14.29
N LYS A 99 -5.98 18.91 -13.04
CA LYS A 99 -5.94 19.96 -12.00
C LYS A 99 -4.51 20.29 -11.58
N VAL A 100 -3.62 19.27 -11.52
CA VAL A 100 -2.18 19.49 -11.25
C VAL A 100 -1.56 20.35 -12.35
N GLU A 101 -1.81 20.03 -13.64
CA GLU A 101 -1.34 20.85 -14.76
C GLU A 101 -1.78 22.33 -14.61
N LYS A 102 -3.07 22.54 -14.31
CA LYS A 102 -3.61 23.89 -14.11
C LYS A 102 -2.95 24.60 -12.93
N LYS A 103 -2.69 23.91 -11.81
CA LYS A 103 -1.97 24.49 -10.64
C LYS A 103 -0.55 24.94 -11.00
N LEU A 104 0.11 24.23 -11.92
CA LEU A 104 1.45 24.54 -12.41
C LEU A 104 1.47 25.52 -13.60
N GLY A 105 0.36 26.18 -13.87
CA GLY A 105 0.26 27.28 -14.83
C GLY A 105 -0.05 26.87 -16.27
N ARG A 106 -0.41 25.60 -16.53
CA ARG A 106 -0.83 25.19 -17.87
C ARG A 106 -2.19 25.78 -18.21
N VAL A 107 -2.23 26.55 -19.30
CA VAL A 107 -3.48 27.06 -19.91
C VAL A 107 -3.74 26.26 -21.19
N ARG A 108 -4.87 25.56 -21.25
CA ARG A 108 -5.29 24.84 -22.47
C ARG A 108 -6.09 25.80 -23.37
N ASN A 109 -5.46 26.22 -24.47
CA ASN A 109 -6.15 26.97 -25.52
C ASN A 109 -6.88 26.00 -26.47
N GLN A 110 -7.96 26.45 -27.10
CA GLN A 110 -8.72 25.62 -28.06
C GLN A 110 -8.02 25.47 -29.43
N VAL A 111 -6.74 25.78 -29.54
CA VAL A 111 -5.96 25.65 -30.77
C VAL A 111 -5.43 24.23 -30.88
N ALA A 112 -5.62 23.60 -32.04
CA ALA A 112 -5.25 22.23 -32.32
C ALA A 112 -3.72 22.02 -32.50
N GLU A 113 -2.89 23.05 -32.42
CA GLU A 113 -1.45 23.00 -32.61
C GLU A 113 -0.69 22.71 -31.30
N TYR A 114 0.39 21.93 -31.42
CA TYR A 114 1.31 21.73 -30.31
C TYR A 114 1.96 23.06 -29.93
N GLN A 115 1.93 23.40 -28.63
CA GLN A 115 2.47 24.64 -28.09
C GLN A 115 3.46 24.34 -26.95
N PRO A 116 4.45 25.24 -26.73
CA PRO A 116 5.28 25.22 -25.53
C PRO A 116 4.42 25.23 -24.26
N ARG A 117 4.82 24.49 -23.25
CA ARG A 117 4.01 24.31 -22.04
C ARG A 117 4.86 24.13 -20.78
N PRO A 118 4.45 24.72 -19.64
CA PRO A 118 5.17 24.55 -18.38
C PRO A 118 5.21 23.09 -17.93
N ILE A 119 4.11 22.36 -18.10
CA ILE A 119 4.01 20.92 -17.78
C ILE A 119 2.94 20.22 -18.64
N ASP A 120 3.21 18.99 -19.01
CA ASP A 120 2.28 18.07 -19.68
C ASP A 120 2.24 16.77 -18.88
N ILE A 121 1.05 16.19 -18.70
CA ILE A 121 0.84 14.95 -17.95
C ILE A 121 -0.06 14.02 -18.75
N ASP A 122 0.50 12.94 -19.28
CA ASP A 122 -0.23 11.95 -20.06
C ASP A 122 -0.27 10.59 -19.34
N ILE A 123 -1.46 9.96 -19.24
CA ILE A 123 -1.58 8.57 -18.77
C ILE A 123 -1.17 7.65 -19.92
N LEU A 124 -0.10 6.88 -19.70
CA LEU A 124 0.45 5.96 -20.69
C LEU A 124 -0.20 4.58 -20.64
N ALA A 125 -0.31 4.03 -19.43
CA ALA A 125 -0.87 2.72 -19.17
C ALA A 125 -1.55 2.70 -17.80
N PHE A 126 -2.51 1.80 -17.61
CA PHE A 126 -3.27 1.62 -16.38
C PHE A 126 -3.53 0.13 -16.19
N ASP A 127 -2.76 -0.56 -15.32
CA ASP A 127 -2.69 -2.01 -15.29
C ASP A 127 -2.55 -2.59 -16.73
N GLU A 128 -3.38 -3.58 -17.07
CA GLU A 128 -3.55 -4.11 -18.42
C GLU A 128 -4.83 -3.60 -19.10
N GLU A 129 -5.46 -2.54 -18.56
CA GLU A 129 -6.74 -2.05 -19.04
C GLU A 129 -6.63 -1.39 -20.42
N ILE A 130 -7.65 -1.60 -21.24
CA ILE A 130 -7.83 -0.93 -22.52
C ILE A 130 -9.04 0.00 -22.39
N VAL A 131 -8.80 1.31 -22.50
CA VAL A 131 -9.83 2.34 -22.42
C VAL A 131 -9.85 3.15 -23.73
N ALA A 132 -11.01 3.28 -24.35
CA ALA A 132 -11.20 4.07 -25.56
C ALA A 132 -12.45 4.94 -25.40
N THR A 133 -12.25 6.16 -24.89
CA THR A 133 -13.30 7.19 -24.79
C THR A 133 -12.88 8.43 -25.58
N GLU A 134 -13.77 9.38 -25.75
CA GLU A 134 -13.45 10.67 -26.41
C GLU A 134 -12.34 11.45 -25.70
N THR A 135 -12.21 11.30 -24.38
CA THR A 135 -11.29 12.08 -23.55
C THR A 135 -10.09 11.31 -23.04
N LEU A 136 -10.08 9.96 -23.14
CA LEU A 136 -9.03 9.11 -22.59
C LEU A 136 -8.83 7.86 -23.43
N GLN A 137 -7.59 7.66 -23.87
CA GLN A 137 -7.15 6.43 -24.55
C GLN A 137 -6.03 5.76 -23.73
N ILE A 138 -6.22 4.51 -23.34
CA ILE A 138 -5.25 3.69 -22.63
C ILE A 138 -5.13 2.34 -23.34
N PRO A 139 -3.93 1.88 -23.71
CA PRO A 139 -2.65 2.60 -23.70
C PRO A 139 -2.69 3.87 -24.53
N HIS A 140 -1.85 4.84 -24.17
CA HIS A 140 -1.79 6.12 -24.90
C HIS A 140 -1.48 5.87 -26.38
N SER A 141 -2.29 6.42 -27.30
CA SER A 141 -2.29 6.10 -28.74
C SER A 141 -0.95 6.28 -29.46
N MET A 142 -0.09 7.17 -28.96
CA MET A 142 1.21 7.49 -29.55
C MET A 142 2.39 6.91 -28.73
N LEU A 143 2.15 6.10 -27.70
CA LEU A 143 3.20 5.58 -26.81
C LEU A 143 4.32 4.90 -27.60
N GLN A 144 3.97 3.97 -28.48
CA GLN A 144 4.90 3.15 -29.25
C GLN A 144 5.71 3.90 -30.32
N LYS A 145 5.37 5.17 -30.59
CA LYS A 145 6.01 6.01 -31.63
C LYS A 145 6.96 7.06 -31.07
N ARG A 146 7.06 7.17 -29.73
CA ARG A 146 7.73 8.29 -29.05
C ARG A 146 8.91 7.78 -28.22
N LYS A 147 10.12 7.99 -28.70
CA LYS A 147 11.35 7.58 -28.00
C LYS A 147 11.48 8.24 -26.64
N PHE A 148 11.04 9.50 -26.51
CA PHE A 148 11.05 10.25 -25.25
C PHE A 148 10.05 9.71 -24.20
N VAL A 149 9.16 8.79 -24.58
CA VAL A 149 8.28 8.02 -23.68
C VAL A 149 8.87 6.64 -23.44
N LEU A 150 9.30 5.95 -24.51
CA LEU A 150 9.76 4.56 -24.43
C LEU A 150 11.07 4.42 -23.63
N GLN A 151 12.03 5.35 -23.80
CA GLN A 151 13.30 5.28 -23.07
C GLN A 151 13.13 5.47 -21.56
N PRO A 152 12.38 6.48 -21.04
CA PRO A 152 12.06 6.57 -19.63
C PRO A 152 11.23 5.40 -19.11
N LEU A 153 10.33 4.86 -19.93
CA LEU A 153 9.51 3.70 -19.55
C LEU A 153 10.38 2.44 -19.35
N LEU A 154 11.41 2.26 -20.18
CA LEU A 154 12.38 1.17 -20.03
C LEU A 154 13.14 1.25 -18.69
N ASP A 155 13.43 2.45 -18.19
CA ASP A 155 14.06 2.64 -16.88
C ASP A 155 13.16 2.16 -15.72
N LEU A 156 11.84 2.28 -15.86
CA LEU A 156 10.88 1.92 -14.80
C LEU A 156 10.58 0.44 -14.76
N ASP A 157 10.27 -0.14 -15.92
CA ASP A 157 9.89 -1.55 -16.05
C ASP A 157 10.26 -2.07 -17.46
N SER A 158 11.42 -2.68 -17.55
CA SER A 158 11.91 -3.29 -18.79
C SER A 158 11.06 -4.47 -19.27
N ASN A 159 10.28 -5.08 -18.36
CA ASN A 159 9.45 -6.25 -18.64
C ASN A 159 8.01 -5.90 -19.01
N TRP A 160 7.61 -4.64 -18.86
CA TRP A 160 6.25 -4.23 -19.20
C TRP A 160 5.94 -4.53 -20.68
N GLU A 161 4.81 -5.18 -20.90
CA GLU A 161 4.32 -5.55 -22.22
C GLU A 161 3.11 -4.69 -22.60
N HIS A 162 3.12 -4.12 -23.80
CA HIS A 162 2.02 -3.32 -24.32
C HIS A 162 0.77 -4.18 -24.51
N PRO A 163 -0.36 -3.90 -23.82
CA PRO A 163 -1.50 -4.83 -23.73
C PRO A 163 -2.17 -5.13 -25.08
N ILE A 164 -2.04 -4.24 -26.08
CA ILE A 164 -2.61 -4.44 -27.41
C ILE A 164 -1.56 -5.04 -28.37
N LEU A 165 -0.32 -4.48 -28.40
CA LEU A 165 0.70 -4.88 -29.36
C LEU A 165 1.43 -6.16 -28.98
N LYS A 166 1.33 -6.58 -27.70
CA LYS A 166 2.01 -7.76 -27.15
C LYS A 166 3.52 -7.73 -27.41
N LYS A 167 4.11 -6.54 -27.22
CA LYS A 167 5.55 -6.27 -27.37
C LYS A 167 6.08 -5.63 -26.09
N SER A 168 7.28 -6.02 -25.70
CA SER A 168 7.97 -5.37 -24.56
C SER A 168 8.41 -3.95 -24.92
N VAL A 169 8.68 -3.13 -23.88
CA VAL A 169 9.20 -1.77 -24.06
C VAL A 169 10.48 -1.78 -24.92
N ALA A 170 11.38 -2.74 -24.66
CA ALA A 170 12.63 -2.87 -25.41
C ALA A 170 12.38 -3.15 -26.91
N GLN A 171 11.40 -4.00 -27.24
CA GLN A 171 11.01 -4.26 -28.62
C GLN A 171 10.41 -3.02 -29.30
N LEU A 172 9.51 -2.31 -28.59
CA LEU A 172 8.92 -1.08 -29.10
C LEU A 172 9.97 0.00 -29.33
N LEU A 173 10.96 0.11 -28.45
CA LEU A 173 12.06 1.07 -28.58
C LEU A 173 12.98 0.72 -29.77
N ALA A 174 13.20 -0.56 -30.03
CA ALA A 174 14.00 -1.01 -31.19
C ALA A 174 13.26 -0.83 -32.54
N GLU A 175 11.93 -0.83 -32.52
CA GLU A 175 11.11 -0.72 -33.75
C GLU A 175 10.64 0.72 -34.04
N THR A 176 10.81 1.66 -33.09
CA THR A 176 10.35 3.04 -33.30
C THR A 176 11.19 3.73 -34.40
N GLU A 177 10.51 4.48 -35.24
CA GLU A 177 11.13 5.32 -36.28
C GLU A 177 11.62 6.67 -35.70
N ASP A 178 11.39 6.95 -34.43
CA ASP A 178 11.85 8.16 -33.74
C ASP A 178 13.36 8.04 -33.45
N ASP A 179 14.19 8.65 -34.26
CA ASP A 179 15.64 8.70 -34.13
C ASP A 179 16.15 9.94 -33.37
N SER A 180 15.25 10.73 -32.79
CA SER A 180 15.57 11.94 -32.05
C SER A 180 16.67 11.69 -30.99
N PRO A 181 17.61 12.66 -30.81
CA PRO A 181 18.60 12.56 -29.73
C PRO A 181 17.88 12.57 -28.38
N ILE A 182 18.40 11.78 -27.44
CA ILE A 182 17.87 11.65 -26.09
C ILE A 182 19.01 11.50 -25.10
N ASP A 183 19.14 12.46 -24.18
CA ASP A 183 20.23 12.52 -23.21
C ASP A 183 19.66 12.49 -21.80
N ALA A 184 20.15 11.56 -20.94
CA ALA A 184 19.80 11.54 -19.53
C ALA A 184 20.52 12.70 -18.80
N VAL A 185 19.75 13.65 -18.27
CA VAL A 185 20.27 14.88 -17.67
C VAL A 185 20.16 14.92 -16.14
N HIS A 186 19.16 14.26 -15.55
CA HIS A 186 18.97 14.21 -14.11
C HIS A 186 18.46 12.85 -13.65
N ILE A 187 18.79 12.51 -12.40
CA ILE A 187 18.24 11.37 -11.66
C ILE A 187 17.64 11.92 -10.37
N ILE A 188 16.35 11.68 -10.16
CA ILE A 188 15.64 12.08 -8.95
C ILE A 188 14.92 10.84 -8.38
N GLY A 189 15.14 10.56 -7.08
CA GLY A 189 14.43 9.48 -6.39
C GLY A 189 12.95 9.80 -6.23
N SER A 190 12.12 8.77 -6.18
CA SER A 190 10.69 8.94 -5.92
C SER A 190 10.44 9.50 -4.51
N PRO A 191 9.29 10.14 -4.25
CA PRO A 191 8.90 10.54 -2.90
C PRO A 191 8.88 9.37 -1.91
N ILE A 192 8.44 8.18 -2.34
CA ILE A 192 8.41 6.97 -1.49
C ILE A 192 9.84 6.52 -1.12
N GLU A 193 10.77 6.46 -2.07
CA GLU A 193 12.18 6.12 -1.79
C GLU A 193 12.83 7.10 -0.81
N LYS A 194 12.52 8.39 -0.95
CA LYS A 194 13.05 9.45 -0.06
C LYS A 194 12.56 9.36 1.38
N LEU A 195 11.49 8.62 1.66
CA LEU A 195 11.02 8.39 3.03
C LEU A 195 11.96 7.48 3.83
N GLY A 196 12.78 6.66 3.18
CA GLY A 196 13.74 5.77 3.84
C GLY A 196 13.11 4.69 4.73
N ILE A 197 11.82 4.40 4.55
CA ILE A 197 11.09 3.38 5.35
C ILE A 197 11.72 2.00 5.19
N GLN A 198 12.39 1.74 4.06
CA GLN A 198 13.12 0.49 3.79
C GLN A 198 14.34 0.27 4.71
N SER A 199 14.71 1.26 5.54
CA SER A 199 15.76 1.08 6.56
C SER A 199 15.33 0.17 7.72
N PHE A 200 14.03 0.00 7.95
CA PHE A 200 13.50 -0.99 8.88
C PHE A 200 13.52 -2.39 8.26
N ASN A 201 13.80 -3.43 9.06
CA ASN A 201 13.65 -4.81 8.62
C ASN A 201 12.23 -5.33 8.84
N TYR A 202 11.59 -4.88 9.95
CA TYR A 202 10.25 -5.32 10.32
C TYR A 202 9.44 -4.20 10.98
N ILE A 203 8.29 -3.87 10.39
CA ILE A 203 7.29 -2.93 10.94
C ILE A 203 6.02 -3.71 11.30
N ALA A 204 5.58 -3.57 12.56
CA ALA A 204 4.28 -4.09 13.00
C ALA A 204 3.27 -2.93 13.10
N ILE A 205 2.12 -3.06 12.42
CA ILE A 205 1.03 -2.09 12.48
C ILE A 205 -0.08 -2.64 13.36
N GLU A 206 -0.31 -1.98 14.47
CA GLU A 206 -1.26 -2.38 15.47
C GLU A 206 -2.33 -1.31 15.73
N GLY A 207 -3.37 -1.71 16.43
CA GLY A 207 -4.51 -0.85 16.76
C GLY A 207 -5.77 -1.66 17.02
N ASN A 208 -6.83 -1.01 17.43
CA ASN A 208 -8.09 -1.64 17.78
C ASN A 208 -8.82 -2.27 16.59
N ILE A 209 -9.93 -2.97 16.84
CA ILE A 209 -10.84 -3.50 15.81
C ILE A 209 -11.41 -2.30 15.03
N GLY A 210 -11.26 -2.31 13.70
CA GLY A 210 -11.74 -1.23 12.85
C GLY A 210 -10.79 -0.04 12.67
N ALA A 211 -9.58 -0.04 13.25
CA ALA A 211 -8.60 1.06 13.12
C ALA A 211 -7.96 1.20 11.74
N GLY A 212 -8.14 0.24 10.82
CA GLY A 212 -7.61 0.32 9.46
C GLY A 212 -6.23 -0.32 9.27
N LYS A 213 -5.73 -1.10 10.25
CA LYS A 213 -4.42 -1.77 10.22
C LYS A 213 -4.11 -2.49 8.91
N THR A 214 -4.97 -3.44 8.54
CA THR A 214 -4.79 -4.26 7.35
C THR A 214 -4.70 -3.42 6.08
N THR A 215 -5.51 -2.37 5.97
CA THR A 215 -5.50 -1.47 4.81
C THR A 215 -4.19 -0.67 4.75
N LEU A 216 -3.72 -0.13 5.88
CA LEU A 216 -2.45 0.58 5.92
C LEU A 216 -1.27 -0.35 5.63
N ALA A 217 -1.24 -1.54 6.26
CA ALA A 217 -0.18 -2.53 6.05
C ALA A 217 -0.09 -2.96 4.59
N THR A 218 -1.23 -3.25 3.95
CA THR A 218 -1.27 -3.62 2.53
C THR A 218 -0.74 -2.49 1.66
N LYS A 219 -1.25 -1.27 1.86
CA LYS A 219 -0.84 -0.11 1.05
C LYS A 219 0.64 0.21 1.22
N LEU A 220 1.14 0.18 2.46
CA LEU A 220 2.55 0.40 2.74
C LEU A 220 3.44 -0.67 2.11
N ALA A 221 3.03 -1.95 2.19
CA ALA A 221 3.77 -3.05 1.59
C ALA A 221 3.83 -2.98 0.07
N GLU A 222 2.74 -2.58 -0.58
CA GLU A 222 2.69 -2.37 -2.03
C GLU A 222 3.55 -1.18 -2.47
N ASP A 223 3.42 -0.03 -1.79
CA ASP A 223 4.09 1.22 -2.17
C ASP A 223 5.60 1.19 -1.87
N CYS A 224 6.03 0.46 -0.81
CA CYS A 224 7.44 0.40 -0.36
C CYS A 224 8.11 -0.94 -0.64
N ASN A 225 7.53 -1.81 -1.45
CA ASN A 225 8.06 -3.14 -1.79
C ASN A 225 8.32 -4.07 -0.60
N ALA A 226 7.46 -4.04 0.43
CA ALA A 226 7.61 -4.91 1.59
C ALA A 226 6.90 -6.26 1.44
N LYS A 227 7.37 -7.27 2.19
CA LYS A 227 6.65 -8.52 2.41
C LYS A 227 5.49 -8.24 3.37
N LEU A 228 4.27 -8.57 2.97
CA LEU A 228 3.06 -8.37 3.77
C LEU A 228 2.71 -9.62 4.57
N ILE A 229 2.53 -9.46 5.88
CA ILE A 229 2.02 -10.50 6.77
C ILE A 229 0.66 -10.05 7.32
N LEU A 230 -0.40 -10.80 7.00
CA LEU A 230 -1.76 -10.52 7.44
C LEU A 230 -2.23 -11.54 8.48
N GLU A 231 -2.91 -11.07 9.54
CA GLU A 231 -3.46 -11.92 10.58
C GLU A 231 -4.50 -12.91 10.03
N ARG A 232 -4.31 -14.19 10.30
CA ARG A 232 -5.26 -15.27 9.97
C ARG A 232 -6.17 -15.50 11.18
N PHE A 233 -7.41 -15.01 11.13
CA PHE A 233 -8.37 -15.14 12.24
C PHE A 233 -9.68 -15.82 11.81
N ALA A 234 -9.95 -15.95 10.51
CA ALA A 234 -11.27 -16.33 9.99
C ALA A 234 -11.67 -17.79 10.31
N ASP A 235 -10.70 -18.68 10.49
CA ASP A 235 -10.92 -20.12 10.66
C ASP A 235 -10.89 -20.57 12.13
N ASN A 236 -10.86 -19.62 13.09
CA ASN A 236 -10.80 -19.97 14.51
C ASN A 236 -12.13 -20.57 14.98
N PRO A 237 -12.16 -21.87 15.39
CA PRO A 237 -13.39 -22.59 15.73
C PRO A 237 -14.04 -22.09 17.04
N PHE A 238 -13.31 -21.36 17.87
CA PHE A 238 -13.81 -20.82 19.12
C PHE A 238 -14.44 -19.44 18.97
N LEU A 239 -14.11 -18.69 17.93
CA LEU A 239 -14.59 -17.31 17.75
C LEU A 239 -16.14 -17.22 17.68
N PRO A 240 -16.87 -18.05 16.90
CA PRO A 240 -18.32 -18.02 16.90
C PRO A 240 -18.96 -18.51 18.22
N LYS A 241 -18.25 -19.35 18.97
CA LYS A 241 -18.71 -19.85 20.28
C LYS A 241 -18.53 -18.80 21.37
N PHE A 242 -17.44 -18.06 21.33
CA PHE A 242 -17.14 -16.97 22.26
C PHE A 242 -18.22 -15.88 22.23
N TYR A 243 -18.69 -15.47 21.06
CA TYR A 243 -19.78 -14.47 20.98
C TYR A 243 -21.11 -14.97 21.55
N LYS A 244 -21.31 -16.29 21.67
CA LYS A 244 -22.51 -16.88 22.27
C LYS A 244 -22.39 -17.08 23.79
N ASP A 245 -21.18 -17.43 24.25
CA ASP A 245 -20.90 -17.73 25.66
C ASP A 245 -19.44 -17.36 25.97
N GLN A 246 -19.25 -16.07 26.32
CA GLN A 246 -17.92 -15.51 26.58
C GLN A 246 -17.25 -16.19 27.77
N SER A 247 -17.96 -16.41 28.87
CA SER A 247 -17.39 -16.97 30.09
C SER A 247 -16.79 -18.35 29.89
N ARG A 248 -17.39 -19.16 29.03
CA ARG A 248 -16.94 -20.53 28.74
C ARG A 248 -15.84 -20.60 27.70
N TYR A 249 -15.84 -19.72 26.72
CA TYR A 249 -14.97 -19.83 25.54
C TYR A 249 -13.88 -18.76 25.46
N ALA A 250 -13.77 -17.84 26.41
CA ALA A 250 -12.74 -16.81 26.42
C ALA A 250 -11.33 -17.43 26.48
N PHE A 251 -11.05 -18.28 27.46
CA PHE A 251 -9.72 -18.88 27.61
C PHE A 251 -9.32 -19.76 26.42
N PRO A 252 -10.16 -20.71 25.93
CA PRO A 252 -9.83 -21.49 24.72
C PRO A 252 -9.62 -20.61 23.49
N LEU A 253 -10.39 -19.53 23.32
CA LEU A 253 -10.25 -18.61 22.21
C LEU A 253 -8.91 -17.88 22.23
N GLU A 254 -8.57 -17.27 23.37
CA GLU A 254 -7.34 -16.50 23.52
C GLU A 254 -6.10 -17.40 23.39
N MET A 255 -6.12 -18.61 23.94
CA MET A 255 -5.05 -19.59 23.78
C MET A 255 -4.88 -20.03 22.32
N SER A 256 -5.99 -20.25 21.60
CA SER A 256 -5.94 -20.58 20.18
C SER A 256 -5.33 -19.43 19.38
N PHE A 257 -5.75 -18.20 19.62
CA PHE A 257 -5.16 -17.02 18.97
C PHE A 257 -3.67 -16.84 19.29
N LEU A 258 -3.26 -17.10 20.53
CA LEU A 258 -1.84 -17.03 20.89
C LEU A 258 -1.01 -18.04 20.09
N ALA A 259 -1.48 -19.28 20.02
CA ALA A 259 -0.80 -20.35 19.29
C ALA A 259 -0.73 -20.07 17.78
N ASP A 260 -1.86 -19.65 17.18
CA ASP A 260 -1.97 -19.36 15.74
C ASP A 260 -1.05 -18.17 15.36
N ARG A 261 -1.08 -17.09 16.16
CA ARG A 261 -0.23 -15.90 15.92
C ARG A 261 1.25 -16.20 16.06
N TYR A 262 1.62 -16.98 17.10
CA TYR A 262 3.00 -17.40 17.29
C TYR A 262 3.49 -18.22 16.10
N GLN A 263 2.74 -19.26 15.73
CA GLN A 263 3.12 -20.14 14.61
C GLN A 263 3.22 -19.33 13.32
N GLN A 264 2.24 -18.52 13.02
CA GLN A 264 2.21 -17.73 11.79
C GLN A 264 3.37 -16.72 11.72
N LEU A 265 3.59 -15.93 12.78
CA LEU A 265 4.69 -14.95 12.76
C LEU A 265 6.05 -15.64 12.68
N SER A 266 6.24 -16.77 13.40
CA SER A 266 7.49 -17.52 13.34
C SER A 266 7.75 -18.06 11.93
N ASP A 267 6.74 -18.64 11.28
CA ASP A 267 6.88 -19.21 9.94
C ASP A 267 7.09 -18.11 8.88
N ASP A 268 6.29 -17.04 8.94
CA ASP A 268 6.32 -15.97 7.93
C ASP A 268 7.58 -15.08 8.08
N LEU A 269 8.06 -14.82 9.30
CA LEU A 269 9.30 -14.07 9.52
C LEU A 269 10.57 -14.89 9.20
N ALA A 270 10.52 -16.22 9.38
CA ALA A 270 11.63 -17.10 9.01
C ALA A 270 11.78 -17.25 7.48
N GLN A 271 10.73 -17.02 6.71
CA GLN A 271 10.77 -17.11 5.25
C GLN A 271 11.23 -15.77 4.65
N PHE A 272 12.51 -15.69 4.31
CA PHE A 272 13.06 -14.53 3.63
C PHE A 272 12.57 -14.47 2.17
N ASP A 273 12.03 -13.32 1.75
CA ASP A 273 11.67 -13.04 0.36
C ASP A 273 12.76 -12.17 -0.28
N LEU A 274 13.55 -12.77 -1.17
CA LEU A 274 14.69 -12.10 -1.86
C LEU A 274 14.28 -10.89 -2.70
N PHE A 275 13.00 -10.76 -3.02
CA PHE A 275 12.47 -9.68 -3.85
C PHE A 275 11.79 -8.56 -3.05
N LYS A 276 11.86 -8.65 -1.71
CA LYS A 276 11.26 -7.67 -0.81
C LYS A 276 12.31 -7.03 0.08
N ASP A 277 12.14 -5.73 0.33
CA ASP A 277 13.14 -4.95 1.03
C ASP A 277 13.03 -5.12 2.55
N PHE A 278 11.80 -5.29 3.08
CA PHE A 278 11.51 -5.45 4.49
C PHE A 278 10.15 -6.14 4.71
N VAL A 279 9.73 -6.28 5.97
CA VAL A 279 8.45 -6.91 6.35
C VAL A 279 7.50 -5.89 6.97
N VAL A 280 6.22 -5.94 6.57
CA VAL A 280 5.11 -5.23 7.23
C VAL A 280 4.05 -6.22 7.67
N ALA A 281 3.71 -6.24 8.96
CA ALA A 281 2.62 -7.06 9.50
C ALA A 281 1.46 -6.19 9.97
N ASP A 282 0.21 -6.64 9.80
CA ASP A 282 -0.99 -5.95 10.30
C ASP A 282 -1.39 -6.37 11.72
N TYR A 283 -0.48 -7.07 12.41
CA TYR A 283 -0.61 -7.46 13.80
C TYR A 283 0.76 -7.78 14.42
N HIS A 284 0.78 -7.78 15.75
CA HIS A 284 1.88 -8.32 16.56
C HIS A 284 1.33 -9.19 17.67
N ILE A 285 2.16 -10.06 18.25
CA ILE A 285 1.72 -11.02 19.29
C ILE A 285 1.16 -10.34 20.55
N PHE A 286 1.54 -9.08 20.83
CA PHE A 286 1.03 -8.31 21.98
C PHE A 286 -0.47 -8.12 21.98
N LYS A 287 -1.09 -8.11 20.81
CA LYS A 287 -2.54 -8.12 20.69
C LYS A 287 -3.14 -9.25 21.52
N SER A 288 -2.55 -10.43 21.53
CA SER A 288 -2.99 -11.58 22.33
C SER A 288 -3.03 -11.26 23.81
N LEU A 289 -1.99 -10.63 24.34
CA LEU A 289 -1.93 -10.28 25.77
C LEU A 289 -2.96 -9.20 26.14
N ILE A 290 -3.16 -8.19 25.27
CA ILE A 290 -4.08 -7.09 25.50
C ILE A 290 -5.53 -7.57 25.50
N PHE A 291 -5.91 -8.40 24.53
CA PHE A 291 -7.26 -8.97 24.45
C PHE A 291 -7.53 -9.94 25.60
N ALA A 292 -6.57 -10.82 25.93
CA ALA A 292 -6.68 -11.74 27.06
C ALA A 292 -6.90 -11.00 28.40
N LYS A 293 -6.22 -9.86 28.61
CA LYS A 293 -6.41 -9.04 29.81
C LYS A 293 -7.84 -8.49 29.96
N VAL A 294 -8.52 -8.25 28.83
CA VAL A 294 -9.90 -7.72 28.83
C VAL A 294 -10.95 -8.83 28.93
N THR A 295 -10.64 -10.03 28.40
CA THR A 295 -11.61 -11.11 28.23
C THR A 295 -11.54 -12.19 29.31
N LEU A 296 -10.36 -12.42 29.92
CA LEU A 296 -10.12 -13.51 30.87
C LEU A 296 -10.35 -13.09 32.31
N GLN A 297 -10.72 -14.06 33.15
CA GLN A 297 -10.73 -13.90 34.61
C GLN A 297 -9.29 -13.81 35.13
N GLU A 298 -9.10 -13.27 36.33
CA GLU A 298 -7.77 -12.95 36.87
C GLU A 298 -6.83 -14.16 36.93
N ASP A 299 -7.31 -15.32 37.35
CA ASP A 299 -6.51 -16.55 37.47
C ASP A 299 -6.18 -17.11 36.07
N GLU A 300 -7.13 -17.08 35.15
CA GLU A 300 -6.93 -17.47 33.75
C GLU A 300 -5.91 -16.54 33.08
N PHE A 301 -6.02 -15.23 33.27
CA PHE A 301 -5.08 -14.26 32.73
C PHE A 301 -3.66 -14.44 33.28
N ARG A 302 -3.52 -14.78 34.57
CA ARG A 302 -2.20 -15.06 35.16
C ARG A 302 -1.52 -16.26 34.50
N LEU A 303 -2.26 -17.35 34.29
CA LEU A 303 -1.77 -18.52 33.58
C LEU A 303 -1.42 -18.16 32.13
N TYR A 304 -2.32 -17.48 31.44
CA TYR A 304 -2.12 -17.02 30.06
C TYR A 304 -0.85 -16.17 29.90
N LYS A 305 -0.67 -15.20 30.81
CA LYS A 305 0.50 -14.32 30.81
C LYS A 305 1.81 -15.12 30.98
N THR A 306 1.81 -16.13 31.84
CA THR A 306 2.98 -17.00 32.01
C THR A 306 3.36 -17.71 30.68
N MET A 307 2.37 -18.26 29.99
CA MET A 307 2.57 -18.89 28.68
C MET A 307 3.02 -17.88 27.62
N PHE A 308 2.40 -16.70 27.60
CA PHE A 308 2.78 -15.61 26.71
C PHE A 308 4.24 -15.19 26.92
N ASP A 309 4.69 -15.00 28.16
CA ASP A 309 6.05 -14.55 28.49
C ASP A 309 7.11 -15.57 28.04
N ILE A 310 6.78 -16.88 28.09
CA ILE A 310 7.66 -17.95 27.57
C ILE A 310 7.79 -17.84 26.05
N ILE A 311 6.65 -17.73 25.36
CA ILE A 311 6.58 -17.66 23.88
C ILE A 311 7.27 -16.40 23.37
N TYR A 312 7.00 -15.25 23.98
CA TYR A 312 7.48 -13.95 23.54
C TYR A 312 9.01 -13.80 23.57
N LYS A 313 9.71 -14.53 24.47
CA LYS A 313 11.18 -14.49 24.54
C LYS A 313 11.87 -14.95 23.28
N GLU A 314 11.24 -15.87 22.54
CA GLU A 314 11.79 -16.47 21.32
C GLU A 314 11.37 -15.73 20.03
N MET A 315 10.54 -14.67 20.16
CA MET A 315 10.00 -14.00 18.99
C MET A 315 10.86 -12.84 18.50
N THR A 316 10.93 -12.68 17.19
CA THR A 316 11.52 -11.51 16.55
C THR A 316 10.70 -10.26 16.88
N LYS A 317 11.37 -9.24 17.40
CA LYS A 317 10.75 -7.94 17.70
C LYS A 317 10.73 -7.06 16.46
N PRO A 318 9.68 -6.23 16.27
CA PRO A 318 9.68 -5.23 15.19
C PRO A 318 10.68 -4.11 15.50
N ASP A 319 11.32 -3.60 14.46
CA ASP A 319 12.16 -2.39 14.55
C ASP A 319 11.29 -1.16 14.82
N LEU A 320 10.06 -1.18 14.31
CA LEU A 320 9.05 -0.15 14.58
C LEU A 320 7.69 -0.77 14.85
N TYR A 321 7.10 -0.38 15.99
CA TYR A 321 5.74 -0.75 16.38
C TYR A 321 4.82 0.47 16.20
N VAL A 322 4.00 0.47 15.17
CA VAL A 322 3.06 1.56 14.84
C VAL A 322 1.71 1.26 15.45
N TYR A 323 1.28 2.04 16.43
CA TYR A 323 -0.05 1.94 17.00
C TYR A 323 -0.99 2.98 16.39
N LEU A 324 -1.99 2.52 15.64
CA LEU A 324 -3.05 3.36 15.10
C LEU A 324 -4.12 3.57 16.17
N TYR A 325 -4.05 4.72 16.86
CA TYR A 325 -5.11 5.14 17.78
C TYR A 325 -6.29 5.69 16.97
N GLN A 326 -7.49 5.27 17.35
CA GLN A 326 -8.74 5.80 16.79
C GLN A 326 -9.80 5.87 17.88
N ASN A 327 -10.56 6.96 17.94
CA ASN A 327 -11.63 7.12 18.91
C ASN A 327 -12.76 6.10 18.70
N THR A 328 -13.47 5.76 19.78
CA THR A 328 -14.48 4.69 19.79
C THR A 328 -15.62 4.93 18.80
N ALA A 329 -16.04 6.19 18.63
CA ALA A 329 -17.10 6.53 17.69
C ALA A 329 -16.71 6.19 16.24
N ARG A 330 -15.47 6.49 15.85
CA ARG A 330 -14.94 6.20 14.51
C ARG A 330 -14.72 4.70 14.31
N LEU A 331 -14.25 3.98 15.36
CA LEU A 331 -14.13 2.52 15.31
C LEU A 331 -15.47 1.85 15.02
N LEU A 332 -16.53 2.24 15.73
CA LEU A 332 -17.89 1.70 15.53
C LEU A 332 -18.41 1.99 14.11
N GLN A 333 -18.16 3.19 13.57
CA GLN A 333 -18.52 3.54 12.19
C GLN A 333 -17.80 2.61 11.19
N ASN A 334 -16.51 2.38 11.38
CA ASN A 334 -15.71 1.53 10.51
C ASN A 334 -16.15 0.06 10.58
N ILE A 335 -16.42 -0.46 11.79
CA ILE A 335 -16.93 -1.81 12.03
C ILE A 335 -18.28 -1.99 11.32
N LYS A 336 -19.20 -1.05 11.50
CA LYS A 336 -20.51 -1.07 10.83
C LYS A 336 -20.38 -1.05 9.31
N LYS A 337 -19.51 -0.17 8.78
CA LYS A 337 -19.24 -0.06 7.34
C LYS A 337 -18.61 -1.34 6.76
N ARG A 338 -17.74 -2.02 7.53
CA ARG A 338 -17.11 -3.28 7.14
C ARG A 338 -18.11 -4.44 7.05
N GLY A 339 -19.15 -4.44 7.88
CA GLY A 339 -20.32 -5.33 7.75
C GLY A 339 -20.10 -6.79 8.14
N ARG A 340 -19.05 -7.14 8.92
CA ARG A 340 -18.86 -8.50 9.42
C ARG A 340 -19.93 -8.82 10.47
N SER A 341 -20.71 -9.89 10.23
CA SER A 341 -21.88 -10.21 11.07
C SER A 341 -21.55 -10.40 12.54
N TYR A 342 -20.43 -11.05 12.87
CA TYR A 342 -20.00 -11.33 14.24
C TYR A 342 -19.42 -10.09 14.98
N GLU A 343 -19.15 -8.99 14.27
CA GLU A 343 -18.61 -7.75 14.84
C GLU A 343 -19.69 -6.69 15.11
N GLN A 344 -20.91 -6.88 14.57
CA GLN A 344 -21.96 -5.85 14.65
C GLN A 344 -22.49 -5.59 16.06
N GLU A 345 -22.26 -6.53 16.98
CA GLU A 345 -22.70 -6.44 18.39
C GLU A 345 -21.58 -5.95 19.33
N ILE A 346 -20.41 -5.57 18.81
CA ILE A 346 -19.31 -5.07 19.63
C ILE A 346 -19.72 -3.76 20.30
N SER A 347 -19.62 -3.73 21.63
CA SER A 347 -19.98 -2.56 22.44
C SER A 347 -18.89 -1.48 22.41
N ALA A 348 -19.28 -0.22 22.60
CA ALA A 348 -18.36 0.90 22.78
C ALA A 348 -17.41 0.68 23.96
N GLU A 349 -17.95 0.20 25.09
CA GLU A 349 -17.18 -0.08 26.31
C GLU A 349 -16.07 -1.11 26.06
N TYR A 350 -16.34 -2.17 25.28
CA TYR A 350 -15.32 -3.16 24.93
C TYR A 350 -14.18 -2.53 24.13
N LEU A 351 -14.50 -1.70 23.12
CA LEU A 351 -13.49 -1.00 22.32
C LEU A 351 -12.67 -0.01 23.17
N GLU A 352 -13.29 0.67 24.12
CA GLU A 352 -12.60 1.57 25.04
C GLU A 352 -11.62 0.81 25.94
N LYS A 353 -12.04 -0.34 26.50
CA LYS A 353 -11.16 -1.21 27.29
C LYS A 353 -9.96 -1.70 26.48
N ILE A 354 -10.17 -2.06 25.20
CA ILE A 354 -9.08 -2.46 24.32
C ILE A 354 -8.14 -1.28 24.02
N ASN A 355 -8.65 -0.09 23.69
CA ASN A 355 -7.83 1.10 23.49
C ASN A 355 -6.98 1.42 24.74
N GLN A 356 -7.60 1.40 25.91
CA GLN A 356 -6.90 1.63 27.17
C GLN A 356 -5.84 0.54 27.41
N GLY A 357 -6.16 -0.72 27.13
CA GLY A 357 -5.24 -1.84 27.26
C GLY A 357 -3.99 -1.67 26.39
N TYR A 358 -4.15 -1.21 25.13
CA TYR A 358 -3.00 -0.88 24.25
C TYR A 358 -2.16 0.26 24.83
N LEU A 359 -2.77 1.37 25.23
CA LEU A 359 -2.05 2.53 25.76
C LEU A 359 -1.31 2.21 27.08
N ASP A 360 -1.93 1.43 27.97
CA ASP A 360 -1.30 1.01 29.20
C ASP A 360 -0.14 0.04 28.94
N TYR A 361 -0.31 -0.87 28.00
CA TYR A 361 0.74 -1.79 27.62
C TYR A 361 1.94 -1.05 26.99
N ILE A 362 1.69 -0.19 26.00
CA ILE A 362 2.73 0.58 25.32
C ILE A 362 3.59 1.38 26.32
N LYS A 363 2.98 1.99 27.34
CA LYS A 363 3.70 2.74 28.38
C LYS A 363 4.68 1.89 29.19
N THR A 364 4.49 0.58 29.23
CA THR A 364 5.37 -0.35 29.95
C THR A 364 6.51 -0.90 29.12
N GLN A 365 6.50 -0.64 27.81
CA GLN A 365 7.51 -1.18 26.89
C GLN A 365 8.65 -0.18 26.73
N THR A 366 9.82 -0.52 27.26
CA THR A 366 11.04 0.28 27.15
C THR A 366 11.92 -0.16 25.99
N ASP A 367 11.74 -1.40 25.51
CA ASP A 367 12.59 -2.06 24.51
C ASP A 367 12.00 -2.03 23.10
N LEU A 368 10.86 -1.37 22.91
CA LEU A 368 10.20 -1.22 21.62
C LEU A 368 10.25 0.24 21.17
N ASN A 369 10.65 0.44 19.93
CA ASN A 369 10.45 1.72 19.26
C ASN A 369 8.96 1.84 18.88
N VAL A 370 8.20 2.64 19.61
CA VAL A 370 6.74 2.76 19.45
C VAL A 370 6.37 4.12 18.89
N LEU A 371 5.65 4.10 17.77
CA LEU A 371 5.03 5.27 17.15
C LEU A 371 3.51 5.21 17.34
N ILE A 372 2.93 6.18 18.02
CA ILE A 372 1.47 6.31 18.15
C ILE A 372 1.00 7.36 17.14
N ILE A 373 0.06 6.98 16.27
CA ILE A 373 -0.56 7.87 15.30
C ILE A 373 -2.06 7.95 15.59
N ASP A 374 -2.57 9.14 15.93
CA ASP A 374 -4.01 9.35 16.02
C ASP A 374 -4.59 9.54 14.62
N VAL A 375 -5.39 8.56 14.20
CA VAL A 375 -6.04 8.52 12.88
C VAL A 375 -7.54 8.79 12.94
N SER A 376 -8.03 9.36 14.06
CA SER A 376 -9.47 9.57 14.29
C SER A 376 -10.11 10.45 13.23
N GLU A 377 -9.40 11.48 12.77
CA GLU A 377 -9.89 12.45 11.77
C GLU A 377 -9.32 12.16 10.34
N LEU A 378 -8.52 11.11 10.17
CA LEU A 378 -7.90 10.78 8.90
C LEU A 378 -8.73 9.75 8.11
N ASP A 379 -8.70 9.87 6.78
CA ASP A 379 -9.18 8.84 5.85
C ASP A 379 -8.05 8.48 4.86
N PHE A 380 -6.97 7.90 5.37
CA PHE A 380 -5.80 7.50 4.58
C PHE A 380 -6.11 6.43 3.50
N ILE A 381 -7.36 5.94 3.47
CA ILE A 381 -7.85 5.03 2.43
C ILE A 381 -8.25 5.81 1.19
N LYS A 382 -8.99 6.91 1.37
CA LYS A 382 -9.58 7.69 0.27
C LYS A 382 -8.86 8.99 -0.01
N ASN A 383 -8.20 9.56 0.98
CA ASN A 383 -7.49 10.82 0.91
C ASN A 383 -5.98 10.57 0.86
N GLN A 384 -5.36 10.98 -0.24
CA GLN A 384 -3.93 10.80 -0.45
C GLN A 384 -3.10 11.62 0.55
N ALA A 385 -3.52 12.84 0.87
CA ALA A 385 -2.79 13.67 1.83
C ALA A 385 -2.77 13.08 3.24
N ASP A 386 -3.87 12.44 3.68
CA ASP A 386 -3.90 11.74 4.98
C ASP A 386 -2.96 10.54 4.98
N TYR A 387 -2.84 9.84 3.84
CA TYR A 387 -1.89 8.73 3.72
C TYR A 387 -0.44 9.23 3.76
N VAL A 388 -0.12 10.29 3.03
CA VAL A 388 1.22 10.90 3.06
C VAL A 388 1.56 11.36 4.46
N PHE A 389 0.63 11.98 5.18
CA PHE A 389 0.83 12.34 6.59
C PHE A 389 1.23 11.14 7.46
N VAL A 390 0.57 9.97 7.28
CA VAL A 390 0.93 8.75 8.02
C VAL A 390 2.34 8.28 7.65
N LEU A 391 2.70 8.32 6.35
CA LEU A 391 4.05 7.96 5.89
C LEU A 391 5.14 8.88 6.47
N GLU A 392 4.89 10.19 6.51
CA GLU A 392 5.81 11.16 7.11
C GLU A 392 5.99 10.92 8.61
N LYS A 393 4.93 10.50 9.33
CA LYS A 393 5.05 10.10 10.74
C LYS A 393 5.93 8.86 10.92
N ILE A 394 5.80 7.86 10.04
CA ILE A 394 6.66 6.67 10.04
C ILE A 394 8.11 7.07 9.73
N GLN A 395 8.34 7.95 8.75
CA GLN A 395 9.67 8.49 8.43
C GLN A 395 10.31 9.19 9.63
N GLN A 396 9.57 10.02 10.37
CA GLN A 396 10.10 10.70 11.54
C GLN A 396 10.64 9.74 12.61
N ALA A 397 10.12 8.52 12.69
CA ALA A 397 10.61 7.49 13.58
C ALA A 397 11.95 6.87 13.13
N THR A 398 12.32 6.99 11.83
CA THR A 398 13.66 6.55 11.34
C THR A 398 14.79 7.50 11.76
N LEU A 399 14.45 8.77 12.03
CA LEU A 399 15.42 9.84 12.30
C LEU A 399 15.68 10.02 13.81
N SER A 400 15.07 9.22 14.66
CA SER A 400 15.10 9.39 16.12
C SER A 400 16.16 8.54 16.84
N ASP A 401 17.01 7.81 16.08
CA ASP A 401 18.10 6.96 16.59
C ASP A 401 19.46 7.71 16.57
#